data_5d33f9c925174ea043e685b84f442f39
#
_entry.id   5d33f9c925174ea043e685b84f442f39
#
_cell.length_a   1.000
_cell.length_b   1.000
_cell.length_c   1.000
_cell.angle_alpha   90.00
_cell.angle_beta   90.00
_cell.angle_gamma   90.00
#
_symmetry.space_group_name_H-M   'P 1'
#
loop_
_entity.id
_entity.type
_entity.pdbx_description
1 polymer ?
#
loop_
_entity_poly.entity_id
_entity_poly.type
_entity_poly.pdbx_seq_one_letter_code
_entity_poly.pdbx_strand_id
1 'polypeptide(L)'
;MPIYKMDGKKDGLQKYRVRINFTDSSGKSKQIDRVAYGKEVAKELERQLAYNLSDETIKRITLQQLYDEYIAVKKFEIRENSMRTIIGRLELYVLPKFKDYKLNKITSSELQKWKQYIETCTNAKKPTEKLSSSMKQNIFGEFRALMNYAVKMEYIPRNPLTVVGNFRNPYENKREMDFYTPEEFKKYIQAAKKQ
;
A
#
# COMPACT_ATOMS: atom_id res chain seq x y z
N MET A 1 33.83 2.53 1.31
CA MET A 1 33.24 3.70 0.66
C MET A 1 33.38 3.57 -0.83
N PRO A 2 32.34 3.64 -1.61
CA PRO A 2 32.37 3.27 -3.02
C PRO A 2 32.73 4.41 -4.00
N ILE A 3 33.20 5.58 -3.52
CA ILE A 3 33.59 6.74 -4.35
C ILE A 3 35.09 6.87 -4.39
N TYR A 4 35.66 6.76 -5.57
CA TYR A 4 37.09 6.87 -5.82
C TYR A 4 37.41 8.09 -6.68
N LYS A 5 38.40 8.90 -6.27
CA LYS A 5 38.95 9.98 -7.08
C LYS A 5 39.73 9.40 -8.26
N MET A 6 39.49 9.89 -9.46
CA MET A 6 40.20 9.45 -10.67
C MET A 6 40.94 10.63 -11.31
N ASP A 7 41.95 10.33 -12.09
CA ASP A 7 42.61 11.34 -12.89
C ASP A 7 41.69 11.86 -14.02
N GLY A 8 41.79 13.16 -14.23
CA GLY A 8 41.00 13.87 -15.22
C GLY A 8 39.95 14.82 -14.64
N LYS A 9 39.74 15.90 -15.37
CA LYS A 9 38.71 16.93 -15.06
C LYS A 9 37.85 17.16 -16.29
N LYS A 10 36.61 17.55 -16.08
CA LYS A 10 35.71 18.06 -17.12
C LYS A 10 35.05 19.33 -16.59
N ASP A 11 35.09 20.39 -17.37
CA ASP A 11 34.53 21.71 -17.01
C ASP A 11 35.03 22.21 -15.62
N GLY A 12 36.32 21.98 -15.32
CA GLY A 12 36.93 22.31 -14.02
C GLY A 12 36.62 21.35 -12.87
N LEU A 13 35.66 20.43 -13.04
CA LEU A 13 35.24 19.49 -12.02
C LEU A 13 36.07 18.19 -12.04
N GLN A 14 36.50 17.76 -10.85
CA GLN A 14 37.26 16.53 -10.66
C GLN A 14 36.41 15.30 -11.01
N LYS A 15 37.00 14.32 -11.69
CA LYS A 15 36.38 13.03 -12.04
C LYS A 15 36.37 12.08 -10.84
N TYR A 16 35.24 11.43 -10.60
CA TYR A 16 35.04 10.40 -9.59
C TYR A 16 34.45 9.15 -10.21
N ARG A 17 34.87 7.98 -9.70
CA ARG A 17 34.22 6.69 -9.97
C ARG A 17 33.38 6.31 -8.77
N VAL A 18 32.12 6.03 -9.01
CA VAL A 18 31.18 5.46 -8.04
C VAL A 18 31.04 3.99 -8.33
N ARG A 19 31.40 3.13 -7.36
CA ARG A 19 31.38 1.68 -7.49
C ARG A 19 30.51 1.08 -6.41
N ILE A 20 29.50 0.28 -6.80
CA ILE A 20 28.64 -0.43 -5.86
C ILE A 20 28.66 -1.92 -6.20
N ASN A 21 28.96 -2.75 -5.21
CA ASN A 21 28.86 -4.19 -5.29
C ASN A 21 27.52 -4.62 -4.71
N PHE A 22 26.83 -5.53 -5.38
CA PHE A 22 25.57 -6.08 -4.91
C PHE A 22 25.45 -7.55 -5.32
N THR A 23 24.64 -8.28 -4.58
CA THR A 23 24.33 -9.68 -4.91
C THR A 23 23.00 -9.73 -5.66
N ASP A 24 23.02 -10.31 -6.85
CA ASP A 24 21.79 -10.47 -7.61
C ASP A 24 20.93 -11.62 -7.06
N SER A 25 19.77 -11.80 -7.66
CA SER A 25 18.81 -12.83 -7.25
C SER A 25 19.27 -14.27 -7.37
N SER A 26 20.32 -14.50 -8.13
CA SER A 26 20.91 -15.83 -8.30
C SER A 26 22.01 -16.09 -7.26
N GLY A 27 22.23 -15.17 -6.32
CA GLY A 27 23.32 -15.24 -5.36
C GLY A 27 24.69 -14.83 -5.91
N LYS A 28 24.74 -14.35 -7.17
CA LYS A 28 25.99 -13.92 -7.80
C LYS A 28 26.30 -12.47 -7.45
N SER A 29 27.54 -12.21 -7.02
CA SER A 29 28.03 -10.85 -6.82
C SER A 29 28.17 -10.14 -8.17
N LYS A 30 27.57 -8.96 -8.26
CA LYS A 30 27.68 -8.05 -9.41
C LYS A 30 28.18 -6.69 -8.96
N GLN A 31 28.71 -5.94 -9.92
CA GLN A 31 29.28 -4.64 -9.67
C GLN A 31 28.75 -3.63 -10.68
N ILE A 32 28.40 -2.46 -10.19
CA ILE A 32 28.04 -1.30 -11.03
C ILE A 32 29.11 -0.25 -10.85
N ASP A 33 29.70 0.19 -11.99
CA ASP A 33 30.64 1.30 -12.07
C ASP A 33 29.99 2.45 -12.84
N ARG A 34 30.04 3.67 -12.28
CA ARG A 34 29.60 4.90 -12.90
C ARG A 34 30.62 6.00 -12.68
N VAL A 35 30.64 6.97 -13.58
CA VAL A 35 31.53 8.13 -13.51
C VAL A 35 30.68 9.37 -13.25
N ALA A 36 31.15 10.22 -12.34
CA ALA A 36 30.58 11.53 -12.06
C ALA A 36 31.68 12.60 -12.02
N TYR A 37 31.33 13.82 -12.36
CA TYR A 37 32.21 14.98 -12.26
C TYR A 37 31.72 15.90 -11.14
N GLY A 38 32.58 16.12 -10.15
CA GLY A 38 32.23 16.80 -8.89
C GLY A 38 31.87 15.84 -7.76
N LYS A 39 32.35 16.19 -6.56
CA LYS A 39 32.21 15.33 -5.35
C LYS A 39 30.74 15.19 -4.91
N GLU A 40 29.97 16.27 -5.00
CA GLU A 40 28.55 16.26 -4.59
C GLU A 40 27.70 15.45 -5.58
N VAL A 41 27.98 15.57 -6.89
CA VAL A 41 27.32 14.76 -7.91
C VAL A 41 27.63 13.27 -7.74
N ALA A 42 28.87 12.94 -7.37
CA ALA A 42 29.25 11.56 -7.10
C ALA A 42 28.54 10.97 -5.88
N LYS A 43 28.32 11.75 -4.82
CA LYS A 43 27.55 11.33 -3.64
C LYS A 43 26.07 11.13 -3.95
N GLU A 44 25.49 12.03 -4.72
CA GLU A 44 24.09 11.90 -5.13
C GLU A 44 23.89 10.69 -6.07
N LEU A 45 24.82 10.47 -7.00
CA LEU A 45 24.81 9.28 -7.85
C LEU A 45 24.96 7.98 -7.02
N GLU A 46 25.80 7.98 -6.01
CA GLU A 46 25.93 6.86 -5.07
C GLU A 46 24.59 6.57 -4.39
N ARG A 47 23.95 7.60 -3.83
CA ARG A 47 22.65 7.48 -3.16
C ARG A 47 21.57 6.95 -4.10
N GLN A 48 21.51 7.45 -5.31
CA GLN A 48 20.56 7.00 -6.35
C GLN A 48 20.82 5.53 -6.76
N LEU A 49 22.08 5.14 -6.93
CA LEU A 49 22.41 3.76 -7.25
C LEU A 49 22.13 2.81 -6.08
N ALA A 50 22.47 3.20 -4.85
CA ALA A 50 22.13 2.42 -3.67
C ALA A 50 20.61 2.25 -3.50
N TYR A 51 19.84 3.32 -3.72
CA TYR A 51 18.38 3.28 -3.73
C TYR A 51 17.85 2.36 -4.82
N ASN A 52 18.36 2.44 -6.05
CA ASN A 52 17.92 1.58 -7.15
C ASN A 52 18.27 0.09 -6.92
N LEU A 53 19.36 -0.20 -6.21
CA LEU A 53 19.76 -1.56 -5.88
C LEU A 53 18.94 -2.15 -4.72
N SER A 54 18.66 -1.36 -3.70
CA SER A 54 17.70 -1.75 -2.65
C SER A 54 16.32 -1.95 -3.26
N ASP A 55 15.94 -1.14 -4.24
CA ASP A 55 14.72 -1.26 -5.01
C ASP A 55 14.65 -2.57 -5.85
N GLU A 56 15.78 -3.17 -6.28
CA GLU A 56 15.76 -4.47 -6.97
C GLU A 56 15.41 -5.66 -6.07
N THR A 57 15.79 -5.64 -4.82
CA THR A 57 15.38 -6.65 -3.82
C THR A 57 13.91 -6.47 -3.46
N ILE A 58 13.49 -5.23 -3.31
CA ILE A 58 12.10 -4.79 -3.05
C ILE A 58 11.18 -5.10 -4.26
N LYS A 59 11.69 -5.01 -5.49
CA LYS A 59 10.96 -5.27 -6.75
C LYS A 59 10.41 -6.68 -6.91
N ARG A 60 10.67 -7.62 -6.00
CA ARG A 60 10.33 -9.04 -6.16
C ARG A 60 9.14 -9.48 -5.37
N ILE A 61 8.82 -8.81 -4.28
CA ILE A 61 7.69 -9.19 -3.42
C ILE A 61 6.38 -8.90 -4.15
N THR A 62 5.54 -9.94 -4.26
CA THR A 62 4.18 -9.80 -4.79
C THR A 62 3.23 -9.31 -3.70
N LEU A 63 2.06 -8.80 -4.09
CA LEU A 63 1.04 -8.43 -3.11
C LEU A 63 0.56 -9.63 -2.29
N GLN A 64 0.53 -10.83 -2.87
CA GLN A 64 0.18 -12.05 -2.15
C GLN A 64 1.17 -12.33 -1.01
N GLN A 65 2.47 -12.27 -1.30
CA GLN A 65 3.50 -12.49 -0.28
C GLN A 65 3.43 -11.45 0.84
N LEU A 66 3.22 -10.18 0.49
CA LEU A 66 2.99 -9.12 1.48
C LEU A 66 1.75 -9.38 2.32
N TYR A 67 0.66 -9.82 1.70
CA TYR A 67 -0.59 -10.15 2.38
C TYR A 67 -0.37 -11.30 3.39
N ASP A 68 0.27 -12.38 2.98
CA ASP A 68 0.52 -13.54 3.85
C ASP A 68 1.35 -13.15 5.07
N GLU A 69 2.39 -12.34 4.89
CA GLU A 69 3.21 -11.81 5.96
C GLU A 69 2.41 -10.88 6.89
N TYR A 70 1.65 -9.95 6.32
CA TYR A 70 0.81 -9.00 7.06
C TYR A 70 -0.22 -9.72 7.94
N ILE A 71 -0.90 -10.74 7.39
CA ILE A 71 -1.89 -11.54 8.11
C ILE A 71 -1.24 -12.33 9.25
N ALA A 72 -0.06 -12.90 9.03
CA ALA A 72 0.68 -13.63 10.06
C ALA A 72 1.01 -12.73 11.28
N VAL A 73 1.42 -11.48 11.03
CA VAL A 73 1.72 -10.50 12.09
C VAL A 73 0.43 -10.02 12.76
N LYS A 74 -0.57 -9.62 11.96
CA LYS A 74 -1.83 -9.04 12.46
C LYS A 74 -2.66 -10.00 13.31
N LYS A 75 -2.54 -11.30 13.09
CA LYS A 75 -3.23 -12.32 13.87
C LYS A 75 -2.97 -12.22 15.38
N PHE A 76 -1.82 -11.70 15.78
CA PHE A 76 -1.47 -11.53 17.19
C PHE A 76 -1.87 -10.16 17.76
N GLU A 77 -2.23 -9.19 16.90
CA GLU A 77 -2.52 -7.82 17.33
C GLU A 77 -4.02 -7.54 17.47
N ILE A 78 -4.88 -8.29 16.79
CA ILE A 78 -6.31 -7.98 16.69
C ILE A 78 -7.19 -9.21 16.99
N ARG A 79 -8.44 -8.94 17.38
CA ARG A 79 -9.43 -9.98 17.66
C ARG A 79 -9.79 -10.78 16.40
N GLU A 80 -10.08 -12.07 16.59
CA GLU A 80 -10.39 -13.00 15.50
C GLU A 80 -11.51 -12.53 14.56
N ASN A 81 -12.61 -11.99 15.09
CA ASN A 81 -13.72 -11.48 14.29
C ASN A 81 -13.32 -10.28 13.42
N SER A 82 -12.47 -9.38 13.94
CA SER A 82 -11.91 -8.26 13.16
C SER A 82 -10.99 -8.80 12.06
N MET A 83 -10.20 -9.81 12.40
CA MET A 83 -9.30 -10.46 11.44
C MET A 83 -10.05 -11.10 10.28
N ARG A 84 -11.11 -11.89 10.56
CA ARG A 84 -11.97 -12.48 9.53
C ARG A 84 -12.56 -11.42 8.60
N THR A 85 -12.92 -10.27 9.14
CA THR A 85 -13.48 -9.16 8.34
C THR A 85 -12.43 -8.55 7.41
N ILE A 86 -11.20 -8.32 7.90
CA ILE A 86 -10.09 -7.80 7.10
C ILE A 86 -9.72 -8.77 5.98
N ILE A 87 -9.53 -10.05 6.33
CA ILE A 87 -9.23 -11.13 5.39
C ILE A 87 -10.28 -11.15 4.28
N GLY A 88 -11.57 -11.27 4.64
CA GLY A 88 -12.64 -11.36 3.66
C GLY A 88 -12.70 -10.16 2.70
N ARG A 89 -12.43 -8.94 3.18
CA ARG A 89 -12.39 -7.76 2.31
C ARG A 89 -11.20 -7.76 1.37
N LEU A 90 -10.01 -8.09 1.86
CA LEU A 90 -8.80 -8.15 1.04
C LEU A 90 -8.87 -9.26 0.00
N GLU A 91 -9.32 -10.46 0.38
CA GLU A 91 -9.44 -11.61 -0.51
C GLU A 91 -10.51 -11.42 -1.59
N LEU A 92 -11.64 -10.80 -1.27
CA LEU A 92 -12.72 -10.63 -2.22
C LEU A 92 -12.52 -9.44 -3.17
N TYR A 93 -11.88 -8.36 -2.72
CA TYR A 93 -11.90 -7.10 -3.47
C TYR A 93 -10.52 -6.58 -3.88
N VAL A 94 -9.43 -7.08 -3.30
CA VAL A 94 -8.07 -6.62 -3.58
C VAL A 94 -7.23 -7.70 -4.26
N LEU A 95 -7.11 -8.88 -3.66
CA LEU A 95 -6.28 -9.96 -4.17
C LEU A 95 -6.68 -10.44 -5.57
N PRO A 96 -7.96 -10.56 -5.97
CA PRO A 96 -8.30 -11.03 -7.32
C PRO A 96 -7.66 -10.22 -8.43
N LYS A 97 -7.38 -8.93 -8.18
CA LYS A 97 -6.73 -8.05 -9.15
C LYS A 97 -5.22 -7.97 -8.97
N PHE A 98 -4.73 -7.95 -7.74
CA PHE A 98 -3.34 -7.54 -7.46
C PHE A 98 -2.44 -8.63 -6.90
N LYS A 99 -2.94 -9.84 -6.58
CA LYS A 99 -2.17 -10.90 -5.92
C LYS A 99 -0.80 -11.15 -6.57
N ASP A 100 -0.76 -11.21 -7.91
CA ASP A 100 0.43 -11.51 -8.69
C ASP A 100 1.25 -10.25 -9.06
N TYR A 101 0.76 -9.07 -8.71
CA TYR A 101 1.48 -7.82 -8.97
C TYR A 101 2.65 -7.68 -8.01
N LYS A 102 3.80 -7.37 -8.54
CA LYS A 102 4.93 -6.90 -7.74
C LYS A 102 4.58 -5.53 -7.14
N LEU A 103 5.00 -5.27 -5.91
CA LEU A 103 4.62 -4.04 -5.19
C LEU A 103 4.94 -2.76 -5.96
N ASN A 104 6.08 -2.72 -6.66
CA ASN A 104 6.50 -1.58 -7.48
C ASN A 104 5.64 -1.37 -8.74
N LYS A 105 4.85 -2.35 -9.15
CA LYS A 105 3.92 -2.25 -10.30
C LYS A 105 2.53 -1.76 -9.89
N ILE A 106 2.25 -1.67 -8.60
CA ILE A 106 1.00 -1.12 -8.06
C ILE A 106 1.11 0.42 -8.09
N THR A 107 0.86 1.00 -9.26
CA THR A 107 0.93 2.45 -9.47
C THR A 107 -0.39 3.13 -9.10
N SER A 108 -0.35 4.46 -8.90
CA SER A 108 -1.56 5.25 -8.66
C SER A 108 -2.58 5.12 -9.80
N SER A 109 -2.11 4.94 -11.05
CA SER A 109 -2.98 4.71 -12.21
C SER A 109 -3.73 3.38 -12.10
N GLU A 110 -3.05 2.28 -11.75
CA GLU A 110 -3.68 0.97 -11.57
C GLU A 110 -4.67 0.98 -10.38
N LEU A 111 -4.34 1.70 -9.32
CA LEU A 111 -5.22 1.89 -8.17
C LEU A 111 -6.46 2.70 -8.52
N GLN A 112 -6.33 3.70 -9.40
CA GLN A 112 -7.49 4.47 -9.87
C GLN A 112 -8.44 3.59 -10.70
N LYS A 113 -7.92 2.73 -11.58
CA LYS A 113 -8.71 1.74 -12.33
C LYS A 113 -9.39 0.73 -11.39
N TRP A 114 -8.67 0.28 -10.35
CA TRP A 114 -9.25 -0.59 -9.33
C TRP A 114 -10.37 0.11 -8.56
N LYS A 115 -10.19 1.38 -8.22
CA LYS A 115 -11.21 2.17 -7.53
C LYS A 115 -12.49 2.28 -8.38
N GLN A 116 -12.35 2.53 -9.70
CA GLN A 116 -13.48 2.51 -10.63
C GLN A 116 -14.17 1.15 -10.68
N TYR A 117 -13.40 0.05 -10.69
CA TYR A 117 -13.94 -1.30 -10.62
C TYR A 117 -14.76 -1.52 -9.33
N ILE A 118 -14.24 -1.11 -8.16
CA ILE A 118 -14.96 -1.23 -6.88
C ILE A 118 -16.29 -0.44 -6.88
N GLU A 119 -16.37 0.69 -7.61
CA GLU A 119 -17.65 1.41 -7.77
C GLU A 119 -18.75 0.59 -8.47
N THR A 120 -18.36 -0.34 -9.32
CA THR A 120 -19.29 -1.23 -10.05
C THR A 120 -19.54 -2.55 -9.33
N CYS A 121 -18.73 -2.91 -8.33
CA CYS A 121 -18.88 -4.17 -7.61
C CYS A 121 -20.17 -4.26 -6.81
N THR A 122 -20.70 -5.47 -6.78
CA THR A 122 -21.85 -5.84 -5.96
C THR A 122 -21.40 -6.44 -4.62
N ASN A 123 -22.30 -6.46 -3.66
CA ASN A 123 -22.05 -7.06 -2.37
C ASN A 123 -21.99 -8.60 -2.50
N ALA A 124 -20.91 -9.22 -2.02
CA ALA A 124 -20.75 -10.68 -2.11
C ALA A 124 -21.87 -11.47 -1.41
N LYS A 125 -22.48 -10.90 -0.35
CA LYS A 125 -23.60 -11.52 0.36
C LYS A 125 -24.97 -11.23 -0.28
N LYS A 126 -25.06 -10.18 -1.07
CA LYS A 126 -26.27 -9.71 -1.75
C LYS A 126 -25.93 -9.25 -3.18
N PRO A 127 -25.82 -10.18 -4.13
CA PRO A 127 -25.34 -9.89 -5.49
C PRO A 127 -26.18 -8.86 -6.26
N THR A 128 -27.41 -8.61 -5.84
CA THR A 128 -28.33 -7.61 -6.42
C THR A 128 -28.03 -6.19 -5.93
N GLU A 129 -27.33 -6.01 -4.82
CA GLU A 129 -27.04 -4.72 -4.24
C GLU A 129 -25.59 -4.29 -4.54
N LYS A 130 -25.38 -3.02 -4.88
CA LYS A 130 -24.04 -2.43 -4.97
C LYS A 130 -23.41 -2.32 -3.60
N LEU A 131 -22.09 -2.26 -3.57
CA LEU A 131 -21.37 -1.98 -2.33
C LEU A 131 -21.78 -0.63 -1.73
N SER A 132 -22.07 -0.61 -0.43
CA SER A 132 -22.33 0.64 0.29
C SER A 132 -21.08 1.51 0.35
N SER A 133 -21.24 2.84 0.49
CA SER A 133 -20.12 3.77 0.65
C SER A 133 -19.20 3.40 1.82
N SER A 134 -19.77 3.03 2.97
CA SER A 134 -19.00 2.58 4.12
C SER A 134 -18.18 1.32 3.81
N MET A 135 -18.75 0.36 3.06
CA MET A 135 -18.02 -0.86 2.68
C MET A 135 -16.85 -0.54 1.75
N LYS A 136 -17.06 0.31 0.73
CA LYS A 136 -15.98 0.77 -0.17
C LYS A 136 -14.86 1.48 0.59
N GLN A 137 -15.23 2.37 1.52
CA GLN A 137 -14.27 3.08 2.38
C GLN A 137 -13.45 2.12 3.25
N ASN A 138 -14.10 1.10 3.81
CA ASN A 138 -13.43 0.08 4.62
C ASN A 138 -12.48 -0.77 3.77
N ILE A 139 -12.89 -1.25 2.59
CA ILE A 139 -12.02 -1.99 1.67
C ILE A 139 -10.77 -1.17 1.32
N PHE A 140 -10.96 0.12 1.03
CA PHE A 140 -9.83 1.02 0.76
C PHE A 140 -8.93 1.20 1.99
N GLY A 141 -9.52 1.34 3.18
CA GLY A 141 -8.80 1.46 4.45
C GLY A 141 -7.93 0.24 4.75
N GLU A 142 -8.48 -0.97 4.57
CA GLU A 142 -7.75 -2.24 4.74
C GLU A 142 -6.59 -2.36 3.74
N PHE A 143 -6.83 -2.05 2.48
CA PHE A 143 -5.77 -2.06 1.46
C PHE A 143 -4.68 -1.02 1.76
N ARG A 144 -5.08 0.18 2.20
CA ARG A 144 -4.14 1.22 2.62
C ARG A 144 -3.30 0.77 3.82
N ALA A 145 -3.90 0.05 4.78
CA ALA A 145 -3.19 -0.49 5.94
C ALA A 145 -2.16 -1.55 5.52
N LEU A 146 -2.51 -2.45 4.60
CA LEU A 146 -1.60 -3.43 4.02
C LEU A 146 -0.41 -2.74 3.31
N MET A 147 -0.66 -1.72 2.50
CA MET A 147 0.40 -0.98 1.81
C MET A 147 1.22 -0.09 2.75
N ASN A 148 0.66 0.40 3.86
CA ASN A 148 1.43 1.06 4.92
C ASN A 148 2.38 0.09 5.63
N TYR A 149 1.96 -1.17 5.80
CA TYR A 149 2.84 -2.21 6.32
C TYR A 149 4.03 -2.43 5.37
N ALA A 150 3.81 -2.45 4.04
CA ALA A 150 4.90 -2.52 3.07
C ALA A 150 5.89 -1.34 3.18
N VAL A 151 5.41 -0.13 3.47
CA VAL A 151 6.27 1.03 3.73
C VAL A 151 7.05 0.85 5.04
N LYS A 152 6.39 0.37 6.11
CA LYS A 152 7.02 0.10 7.41
C LYS A 152 8.12 -0.96 7.32
N MET A 153 7.95 -1.97 6.46
CA MET A 153 8.95 -3.01 6.19
C MET A 153 9.96 -2.59 5.11
N GLU A 154 9.95 -1.33 4.69
CA GLU A 154 10.84 -0.77 3.66
C GLU A 154 10.76 -1.45 2.29
N TYR A 155 9.68 -2.20 2.01
CA TYR A 155 9.45 -2.84 0.72
C TYR A 155 9.11 -1.84 -0.39
N ILE A 156 8.50 -0.70 -0.03
CA ILE A 156 8.22 0.41 -0.93
C ILE A 156 8.50 1.74 -0.21
N PRO A 157 8.98 2.77 -0.93
CA PRO A 157 9.35 4.06 -0.31
C PRO A 157 8.15 4.89 0.14
N ARG A 158 6.99 4.67 -0.48
CA ARG A 158 5.74 5.41 -0.19
C ARG A 158 4.53 4.59 -0.57
N ASN A 159 3.43 4.83 0.13
CA ASN A 159 2.16 4.18 -0.18
C ASN A 159 1.44 4.91 -1.34
N PRO A 160 1.22 4.27 -2.51
CA PRO A 160 0.58 4.92 -3.65
C PRO A 160 -0.91 5.23 -3.41
N LEU A 161 -1.59 4.55 -2.46
CA LEU A 161 -2.98 4.84 -2.09
C LEU A 161 -3.17 6.22 -1.43
N THR A 162 -2.12 6.81 -0.87
CA THR A 162 -2.20 8.17 -0.30
C THR A 162 -2.51 9.22 -1.36
N VAL A 163 -2.00 9.03 -2.58
CA VAL A 163 -2.23 9.93 -3.72
C VAL A 163 -3.65 9.78 -4.27
N VAL A 164 -4.14 8.53 -4.35
CA VAL A 164 -5.48 8.22 -4.91
C VAL A 164 -6.60 8.71 -3.99
N GLY A 165 -6.39 8.68 -2.68
CA GLY A 165 -7.40 9.06 -1.69
C GLY A 165 -8.57 8.07 -1.57
N ASN A 166 -9.29 8.13 -0.45
CA ASN A 166 -10.41 7.23 -0.16
C ASN A 166 -11.64 7.55 -1.04
N PHE A 167 -12.62 6.65 -1.02
CA PHE A 167 -13.93 6.90 -1.62
C PHE A 167 -14.64 8.04 -0.89
N ARG A 168 -15.05 9.04 -1.63
CA ARG A 168 -15.86 10.17 -1.14
C ARG A 168 -16.95 10.46 -2.17
N ASN A 169 -18.17 10.44 -1.72
CA ASN A 169 -19.29 10.93 -2.50
C ASN A 169 -19.85 12.18 -1.80
N PRO A 170 -19.55 13.40 -2.27
CA PRO A 170 -20.07 14.62 -1.65
C PRO A 170 -21.58 14.78 -1.80
N TYR A 171 -22.20 14.05 -2.72
CA TYR A 171 -23.65 14.09 -3.03
C TYR A 171 -24.42 12.97 -2.31
N GLU A 172 -23.76 12.13 -1.52
CA GLU A 172 -24.44 11.10 -0.76
C GLU A 172 -25.19 11.74 0.42
N ASN A 173 -26.52 11.66 0.39
CA ASN A 173 -27.32 12.05 1.53
C ASN A 173 -26.93 11.20 2.73
N LYS A 174 -26.34 11.83 3.74
CA LYS A 174 -26.13 11.16 5.02
C LYS A 174 -27.49 10.77 5.55
N ARG A 175 -27.69 9.50 5.86
CA ARG A 175 -28.87 9.08 6.62
C ARG A 175 -28.89 9.89 7.91
N GLU A 176 -29.98 10.60 8.13
CA GLU A 176 -30.25 11.14 9.46
C GLU A 176 -30.27 9.97 10.45
N MET A 177 -29.63 10.16 11.58
CA MET A 177 -29.67 9.14 12.62
C MET A 177 -31.07 9.17 13.24
N ASP A 178 -31.80 8.07 13.09
CA ASP A 178 -33.04 7.86 13.81
C ASP A 178 -32.71 7.71 15.31
N PHE A 179 -33.33 8.52 16.12
CA PHE A 179 -33.23 8.46 17.56
C PHE A 179 -34.63 8.53 18.16
N TYR A 180 -34.82 7.81 19.23
CA TYR A 180 -36.07 7.89 19.98
C TYR A 180 -36.15 9.21 20.73
N THR A 181 -37.31 9.88 20.61
CA THR A 181 -37.64 10.97 21.54
C THR A 181 -37.78 10.41 22.96
N PRO A 182 -37.67 11.22 24.02
CA PRO A 182 -37.87 10.75 25.40
C PRO A 182 -39.20 10.04 25.62
N GLU A 183 -40.26 10.49 24.95
CA GLU A 183 -41.60 9.86 25.03
C GLU A 183 -41.65 8.50 24.31
N GLU A 184 -41.07 8.40 23.12
CA GLU A 184 -40.95 7.13 22.38
C GLU A 184 -40.11 6.12 23.14
N PHE A 185 -38.99 6.56 23.73
CA PHE A 185 -38.15 5.69 24.54
C PHE A 185 -38.89 5.18 25.79
N LYS A 186 -39.69 6.02 26.47
CA LYS A 186 -40.55 5.57 27.57
C LYS A 186 -41.55 4.50 27.13
N LYS A 187 -42.20 4.67 25.97
CA LYS A 187 -43.11 3.67 25.41
C LYS A 187 -42.41 2.37 25.09
N TYR A 188 -41.21 2.43 24.49
CA TYR A 188 -40.40 1.27 24.21
C TYR A 188 -40.06 0.49 25.48
N ILE A 189 -39.59 1.15 26.54
CA ILE A 189 -39.27 0.52 27.83
C ILE A 189 -40.53 -0.10 28.50
N GLN A 190 -41.70 0.56 28.42
CA GLN A 190 -42.94 0.01 28.94
C GLN A 190 -43.38 -1.25 28.18
N ALA A 191 -43.21 -1.29 26.87
CA ALA A 191 -43.51 -2.47 26.06
C ALA A 191 -42.55 -3.63 26.38
N ALA A 192 -41.25 -3.37 26.54
CA ALA A 192 -40.25 -4.36 26.87
C ALA A 192 -40.42 -4.98 28.27
N LYS A 193 -40.99 -4.24 29.23
CA LYS A 193 -41.28 -4.74 30.57
C LYS A 193 -42.54 -5.64 30.66
N LYS A 194 -43.36 -5.68 29.58
CA LYS A 194 -44.58 -6.51 29.52
C LYS A 194 -44.35 -7.86 28.87
N GLN A 195 -43.16 -8.14 28.37
CA GLN A 195 -42.69 -9.44 27.90
C GLN A 195 -41.94 -10.19 29.01
#